data_871994b6f656b1cd1712a5d9efe28915
#
_entry.id   871994b6f656b1cd1712a5d9efe28915
#
_cell.length_a   1.000
_cell.length_b   1.000
_cell.length_c   1.000
_cell.angle_alpha   90.00
_cell.angle_beta   90.00
_cell.angle_gamma   90.00
#
_symmetry.space_group_name_H-M   'P 1'
#
loop_
_entity.id
_entity.type
_entity.pdbx_description
1 polymer ?
#
loop_
_entity_poly.entity_id
_entity_poly.type
_entity_poly.pdbx_seq_one_letter_code
_entity_poly.pdbx_strand_id
1 'polypeptide(L)'
;SPLDDVTTALGQNVAHFLVGEITAGRLPTAFVPLQSGVGNVANAVLGCMGENKDIPAFNVYTEVIQDAVISLMKQGRVKFASGCSLSVSDEVIREIYANLDFFKDKILLRPQEISNNPEVARRLGLVAINTALEADIFGNINSTHVSGTRMMNGIGGSGDFTRSAMLSIFTTPSTAKEGK
;
A
#
# COMPACT_ATOMS: atom_id res chain seq x y z
N SER A 1 6.50 1.74 -15.67
CA SER A 1 7.51 2.82 -15.92
C SER A 1 8.60 2.69 -14.88
N PRO A 2 9.85 2.96 -15.22
CA PRO A 2 10.91 3.03 -14.22
C PRO A 2 10.53 4.05 -13.14
N LEU A 3 10.86 3.75 -11.88
CA LEU A 3 10.64 4.66 -10.76
C LEU A 3 11.57 5.86 -10.93
N ASP A 4 11.04 7.06 -10.74
CA ASP A 4 11.86 8.27 -10.69
C ASP A 4 12.47 8.46 -9.28
N ASP A 5 13.44 9.38 -9.18
CA ASP A 5 14.16 9.64 -7.93
C ASP A 5 13.22 10.10 -6.80
N VAL A 6 12.19 10.89 -7.12
CA VAL A 6 11.21 11.38 -6.14
C VAL A 6 10.38 10.24 -5.58
N THR A 7 9.88 9.39 -6.46
CA THR A 7 9.07 8.21 -6.08
C THR A 7 9.88 7.23 -5.25
N THR A 8 11.15 7.03 -5.61
CA THR A 8 12.08 6.20 -4.86
C THR A 8 12.35 6.77 -3.47
N ALA A 9 12.60 8.08 -3.37
CA ALA A 9 12.81 8.75 -2.08
C ALA A 9 11.59 8.66 -1.17
N LEU A 10 10.37 8.78 -1.72
CA LEU A 10 9.13 8.57 -0.95
C LEU A 10 9.07 7.14 -0.38
N GLY A 11 9.38 6.13 -1.18
CA GLY A 11 9.42 4.74 -0.74
C GLY A 11 10.45 4.50 0.37
N GLN A 12 11.65 5.04 0.22
CA GLN A 12 12.72 4.95 1.22
C GLN A 12 12.34 5.63 2.53
N ASN A 13 11.74 6.83 2.48
CA ASN A 13 11.29 7.54 3.67
C ASN A 13 10.24 6.75 4.46
N VAL A 14 9.27 6.15 3.77
CA VAL A 14 8.27 5.29 4.41
C VAL A 14 8.91 4.06 5.05
N ALA A 15 9.79 3.37 4.32
CA ALA A 15 10.48 2.19 4.86
C ALA A 15 11.33 2.55 6.09
N HIS A 16 12.08 3.66 6.04
CA HIS A 16 12.87 4.16 7.17
C HIS A 16 12.01 4.49 8.39
N PHE A 17 10.89 5.19 8.18
CA PHE A 17 9.94 5.51 9.23
C PHE A 17 9.40 4.23 9.89
N LEU A 18 8.97 3.24 9.12
CA LEU A 18 8.43 1.98 9.64
C LEU A 18 9.47 1.21 10.46
N VAL A 19 10.73 1.16 10.02
CA VAL A 19 11.84 0.57 10.80
C VAL A 19 12.00 1.30 12.13
N GLY A 20 11.94 2.64 12.13
CA GLY A 20 11.98 3.43 13.36
C GLY A 20 10.84 3.09 14.33
N GLU A 21 9.62 2.91 13.82
CA GLU A 21 8.45 2.55 14.63
C GLU A 21 8.56 1.13 15.22
N ILE A 22 9.09 0.17 14.43
CA ILE A 22 9.34 -1.20 14.89
C ILE A 22 10.43 -1.19 15.98
N THR A 23 11.54 -0.51 15.73
CA THR A 23 12.67 -0.41 16.66
C THR A 23 12.28 0.25 17.98
N ALA A 24 11.42 1.26 17.92
CA ALA A 24 10.89 1.96 19.10
C ALA A 24 9.78 1.17 19.84
N GLY A 25 9.37 0.01 19.33
CA GLY A 25 8.32 -0.81 19.93
C GLY A 25 6.90 -0.23 19.76
N ARG A 26 6.71 0.76 18.87
CA ARG A 26 5.39 1.31 18.56
C ARG A 26 4.63 0.50 17.52
N LEU A 27 5.35 -0.23 16.67
CA LEU A 27 4.79 -1.28 15.82
C LEU A 27 5.25 -2.65 16.32
N PRO A 28 4.39 -3.70 16.24
CA PRO A 28 4.77 -5.05 16.61
C PRO A 28 5.91 -5.59 15.75
N THR A 29 6.83 -6.35 16.35
CA THR A 29 7.92 -7.04 15.63
C THR A 29 7.42 -8.08 14.64
N ALA A 30 6.22 -8.62 14.84
CA ALA A 30 5.55 -9.53 13.89
C ALA A 30 4.86 -8.79 12.73
N PHE A 31 5.11 -7.53 12.55
CA PHE A 31 4.52 -6.57 11.63
C PHE A 31 3.05 -6.86 11.26
N VAL A 32 2.20 -5.88 11.47
CA VAL A 32 0.76 -5.96 11.19
C VAL A 32 0.47 -5.99 9.69
N PRO A 33 -0.74 -6.42 9.26
CA PRO A 33 -1.08 -6.41 7.84
C PRO A 33 -0.97 -5.01 7.24
N LEU A 34 -0.49 -4.95 6.00
CA LEU A 34 -0.29 -3.74 5.24
C LEU A 34 -1.41 -3.54 4.23
N GLN A 35 -2.02 -2.37 4.20
CA GLN A 35 -2.81 -1.89 3.07
C GLN A 35 -1.96 -0.94 2.24
N SER A 36 -1.95 -1.13 0.95
CA SER A 36 -1.26 -0.26 -0.01
C SER A 36 -2.25 0.29 -1.03
N GLY A 37 -2.16 1.57 -1.32
CA GLY A 37 -2.82 2.18 -2.46
C GLY A 37 -2.30 1.62 -3.79
N VAL A 38 -2.77 2.19 -4.90
CA VAL A 38 -2.38 1.78 -6.26
C VAL A 38 -1.46 2.82 -6.90
N GLY A 39 -0.66 2.38 -7.89
CA GLY A 39 0.17 3.25 -8.72
C GLY A 39 1.66 3.25 -8.36
N ASN A 40 2.43 4.11 -9.03
CA ASN A 40 3.89 4.09 -8.99
C ASN A 40 4.47 4.32 -7.59
N VAL A 41 3.89 5.26 -6.83
CA VAL A 41 4.34 5.54 -5.46
C VAL A 41 4.11 4.34 -4.55
N ALA A 42 2.93 3.72 -4.63
CA ALA A 42 2.61 2.52 -3.87
C ALA A 42 3.57 1.36 -4.21
N ASN A 43 3.88 1.17 -5.48
CA ASN A 43 4.84 0.16 -5.94
C ASN A 43 6.26 0.45 -5.43
N ALA A 44 6.68 1.72 -5.42
CA ALA A 44 7.99 2.12 -4.86
C ALA A 44 8.07 1.84 -3.36
N VAL A 45 7.03 2.19 -2.61
CA VAL A 45 6.97 1.92 -1.17
C VAL A 45 7.08 0.42 -0.91
N LEU A 46 6.27 -0.39 -1.59
CA LEU A 46 6.33 -1.86 -1.47
C LEU A 46 7.71 -2.42 -1.84
N GLY A 47 8.32 -1.91 -2.92
CA GLY A 47 9.68 -2.29 -3.33
C GLY A 47 10.71 -2.00 -2.24
N CYS A 48 10.76 -0.76 -1.74
CA CYS A 48 11.69 -0.36 -0.68
C CYS A 48 11.47 -1.16 0.63
N MET A 49 10.21 -1.45 0.99
CA MET A 49 9.91 -2.31 2.13
C MET A 49 10.38 -3.75 1.89
N GLY A 50 10.24 -4.26 0.68
CA GLY A 50 10.68 -5.59 0.31
C GLY A 50 12.20 -5.76 0.39
N GLU A 51 12.96 -4.77 -0.01
CA GLU A 51 14.42 -4.75 0.02
C GLU A 51 14.98 -4.54 1.43
N ASN A 52 14.24 -3.88 2.31
CA ASN A 52 14.70 -3.57 3.66
C ASN A 52 14.58 -4.80 4.58
N LYS A 53 15.73 -5.31 5.04
CA LYS A 53 15.82 -6.52 5.87
C LYS A 53 15.34 -6.31 7.31
N ASP A 54 15.30 -5.07 7.78
CA ASP A 54 14.83 -4.71 9.13
C ASP A 54 13.30 -4.67 9.22
N ILE A 55 12.60 -4.70 8.07
CA ILE A 55 11.16 -4.90 8.01
C ILE A 55 10.89 -6.41 7.93
N PRO A 56 10.17 -7.02 8.87
CA PRO A 56 9.82 -8.44 8.80
C PRO A 56 8.95 -8.77 7.58
N ALA A 57 8.92 -10.03 7.16
CA ALA A 57 7.95 -10.48 6.17
C ALA A 57 6.52 -10.30 6.69
N PHE A 58 5.63 -9.78 5.86
CA PHE A 58 4.31 -9.28 6.25
C PHE A 58 3.17 -9.87 5.44
N ASN A 59 1.95 -9.63 5.89
CA ASN A 59 0.74 -9.90 5.15
C ASN A 59 0.22 -8.61 4.50
N VAL A 60 -0.48 -8.75 3.38
CA VAL A 60 -1.17 -7.67 2.70
C VAL A 60 -2.68 -7.85 2.87
N TYR A 61 -3.37 -6.79 3.28
CA TYR A 61 -4.82 -6.70 3.31
C TYR A 61 -5.23 -5.39 2.65
N THR A 62 -5.72 -5.46 1.44
CA THR A 62 -5.92 -4.28 0.58
C THR A 62 -7.18 -4.43 -0.28
N GLU A 63 -7.56 -3.40 -1.01
CA GLU A 63 -8.59 -3.50 -2.03
C GLU A 63 -8.06 -4.22 -3.27
N VAL A 64 -6.96 -3.74 -3.83
CA VAL A 64 -6.41 -4.23 -5.10
C VAL A 64 -5.02 -4.84 -4.89
N ILE A 65 -4.84 -6.08 -5.33
CA ILE A 65 -3.54 -6.77 -5.35
C ILE A 65 -2.87 -6.50 -6.69
N GLN A 66 -1.65 -5.95 -6.67
CA GLN A 66 -0.88 -5.54 -7.85
C GLN A 66 0.39 -6.39 -8.04
N ASP A 67 1.06 -6.24 -9.18
CA ASP A 67 2.29 -6.94 -9.56
C ASP A 67 3.36 -6.92 -8.47
N ALA A 68 3.54 -5.77 -7.81
CA ALA A 68 4.53 -5.62 -6.73
C ALA A 68 4.28 -6.60 -5.57
N VAL A 69 3.01 -6.83 -5.21
CA VAL A 69 2.64 -7.78 -4.15
C VAL A 69 3.00 -9.20 -4.56
N ILE A 70 2.71 -9.59 -5.81
CA ILE A 70 3.03 -10.91 -6.34
C ILE A 70 4.56 -11.13 -6.38
N SER A 71 5.31 -10.13 -6.83
CA SER A 71 6.78 -10.17 -6.84
C SER A 71 7.35 -10.38 -5.43
N LEU A 72 6.87 -9.62 -4.44
CA LEU A 72 7.28 -9.76 -3.05
C LEU A 72 6.87 -11.10 -2.42
N MET A 73 5.72 -11.65 -2.85
CA MET A 73 5.28 -12.98 -2.43
C MET A 73 6.23 -14.08 -2.91
N LYS A 74 6.71 -13.99 -4.15
CA LYS A 74 7.72 -14.90 -4.71
C LYS A 74 9.05 -14.83 -3.97
N GLN A 75 9.42 -13.63 -3.52
CA GLN A 75 10.63 -13.38 -2.71
C GLN A 75 10.46 -13.79 -1.24
N GLY A 76 9.29 -14.27 -0.82
CA GLY A 76 8.99 -14.61 0.58
C GLY A 76 8.81 -13.40 1.52
N ARG A 77 8.74 -12.19 0.96
CA ARG A 77 8.53 -10.95 1.73
C ARG A 77 7.07 -10.73 2.08
N VAL A 78 6.16 -11.13 1.19
CA VAL A 78 4.72 -11.18 1.45
C VAL A 78 4.33 -12.64 1.66
N LYS A 79 3.77 -12.94 2.84
CA LYS A 79 3.34 -14.30 3.20
C LYS A 79 1.96 -14.64 2.68
N PHE A 80 1.05 -13.67 2.74
CA PHE A 80 -0.35 -13.81 2.37
C PHE A 80 -0.90 -12.47 1.91
N ALA A 81 -1.79 -12.47 0.92
CA ALA A 81 -2.47 -11.30 0.43
C ALA A 81 -3.98 -11.54 0.33
N SER A 82 -4.76 -10.61 0.88
CA SER A 82 -6.23 -10.58 0.75
C SER A 82 -6.66 -9.26 0.14
N GLY A 83 -7.56 -9.32 -0.84
CA GLY A 83 -8.11 -8.14 -1.52
C GLY A 83 -9.44 -8.45 -2.17
N CYS A 84 -10.03 -7.49 -2.89
CA CYS A 84 -11.23 -7.75 -3.67
C CYS A 84 -10.94 -8.00 -5.16
N SER A 85 -9.77 -7.60 -5.64
CA SER A 85 -9.39 -7.81 -7.05
C SER A 85 -7.90 -8.00 -7.25
N LEU A 86 -7.55 -8.66 -8.36
CA LEU A 86 -6.21 -8.71 -8.92
C LEU A 86 -6.14 -7.68 -10.06
N SER A 87 -5.26 -6.68 -9.94
CA SER A 87 -4.93 -5.76 -11.02
C SER A 87 -3.46 -5.94 -11.36
N VAL A 88 -3.19 -7.00 -12.07
CA VAL A 88 -1.85 -7.44 -12.46
C VAL A 88 -1.72 -7.47 -13.98
N SER A 89 -0.48 -7.41 -14.46
CA SER A 89 -0.18 -7.53 -15.87
C SER A 89 -0.54 -8.92 -16.44
N ASP A 90 -0.70 -8.99 -17.75
CA ASP A 90 -0.98 -10.27 -18.45
C ASP A 90 0.11 -11.32 -18.22
N GLU A 91 1.34 -10.89 -18.04
CA GLU A 91 2.46 -11.77 -17.72
C GLU A 91 2.29 -12.37 -16.33
N VAL A 92 2.01 -11.53 -15.32
CA VAL A 92 1.85 -11.98 -13.93
C VAL A 92 0.61 -12.85 -13.76
N ILE A 93 -0.51 -12.55 -14.44
CA ILE A 93 -1.69 -13.41 -14.36
C ILE A 93 -1.43 -14.81 -14.94
N ARG A 94 -0.69 -14.90 -16.07
CA ARG A 94 -0.28 -16.19 -16.64
C ARG A 94 0.65 -16.95 -15.70
N GLU A 95 1.57 -16.24 -15.03
CA GLU A 95 2.47 -16.84 -14.04
C GLU A 95 1.69 -17.41 -12.84
N ILE A 96 0.69 -16.67 -12.33
CA ILE A 96 -0.17 -17.13 -11.23
C ILE A 96 -0.87 -18.44 -11.62
N TYR A 97 -1.45 -18.51 -12.82
CA TYR A 97 -2.13 -19.73 -13.30
C TYR A 97 -1.15 -20.89 -13.53
N ALA A 98 0.04 -20.61 -14.06
CA ALA A 98 1.06 -21.64 -14.28
C ALA A 98 1.62 -22.21 -12.96
N ASN A 99 1.54 -21.44 -11.87
CA ASN A 99 2.07 -21.82 -10.55
C ASN A 99 0.96 -21.80 -9.47
N LEU A 100 -0.23 -22.23 -9.82
CA LEU A 100 -1.41 -22.12 -8.96
C LEU A 100 -1.20 -22.80 -7.61
N ASP A 101 -0.49 -23.92 -7.56
CA ASP A 101 -0.17 -24.62 -6.30
C ASP A 101 0.64 -23.76 -5.31
N PHE A 102 1.48 -22.85 -5.83
CA PHE A 102 2.20 -21.91 -4.97
C PHE A 102 1.30 -20.77 -4.48
N PHE A 103 0.35 -20.29 -5.28
CA PHE A 103 -0.42 -19.08 -4.99
C PHE A 103 -1.77 -19.35 -4.31
N LYS A 104 -2.40 -20.54 -4.52
CA LYS A 104 -3.75 -20.85 -4.05
C LYS A 104 -3.97 -20.65 -2.54
N ASP A 105 -2.94 -20.90 -1.72
CA ASP A 105 -3.00 -20.77 -0.26
C ASP A 105 -2.46 -19.42 0.23
N LYS A 106 -2.03 -18.54 -0.69
CA LYS A 106 -1.42 -17.24 -0.38
C LYS A 106 -2.24 -16.04 -0.84
N ILE A 107 -3.18 -16.24 -1.76
CA ILE A 107 -4.03 -15.17 -2.28
C ILE A 107 -5.48 -15.51 -2.00
N LEU A 108 -6.19 -14.57 -1.41
CA LEU A 108 -7.61 -14.69 -1.14
C LEU A 108 -8.36 -13.46 -1.66
N LEU A 109 -9.26 -13.69 -2.60
CA LEU A 109 -10.17 -12.64 -3.08
C LEU A 109 -11.48 -12.72 -2.30
N ARG A 110 -11.93 -11.57 -1.81
CA ARG A 110 -13.15 -11.38 -1.02
C ARG A 110 -14.05 -10.35 -1.68
N PRO A 111 -15.35 -10.38 -1.43
CA PRO A 111 -16.23 -9.27 -1.80
C PRO A 111 -15.70 -7.94 -1.22
N GLN A 112 -15.94 -6.84 -1.94
CA GLN A 112 -15.47 -5.52 -1.53
C GLN A 112 -16.02 -5.10 -0.16
N GLU A 113 -17.24 -5.50 0.16
CA GLU A 113 -17.90 -5.25 1.44
C GLU A 113 -17.14 -5.85 2.63
N ILE A 114 -16.32 -6.87 2.38
CA ILE A 114 -15.43 -7.46 3.38
C ILE A 114 -14.06 -6.80 3.34
N SER A 115 -13.45 -6.67 2.15
CA SER A 115 -12.11 -6.11 2.00
C SER A 115 -12.03 -4.65 2.44
N ASN A 116 -13.04 -3.84 2.09
CA ASN A 116 -13.11 -2.42 2.42
C ASN A 116 -13.91 -2.13 3.71
N ASN A 117 -14.15 -3.14 4.53
CA ASN A 117 -14.93 -2.97 5.75
C ASN A 117 -14.12 -2.27 6.85
N PRO A 118 -14.56 -1.07 7.33
CA PRO A 118 -13.84 -0.32 8.36
C PRO A 118 -13.68 -1.08 9.68
N GLU A 119 -14.65 -1.92 10.07
CA GLU A 119 -14.56 -2.73 11.28
C GLU A 119 -13.47 -3.80 11.14
N VAL A 120 -13.42 -4.49 10.00
CA VAL A 120 -12.38 -5.50 9.73
C VAL A 120 -11.00 -4.85 9.70
N ALA A 121 -10.85 -3.70 9.03
CA ALA A 121 -9.60 -2.94 8.98
C ALA A 121 -9.12 -2.56 10.39
N ARG A 122 -10.03 -2.08 11.24
CA ARG A 122 -9.74 -1.72 12.64
C ARG A 122 -9.31 -2.92 13.47
N ARG A 123 -10.04 -4.02 13.37
CA ARG A 123 -9.77 -5.25 14.13
C ARG A 123 -8.43 -5.89 13.74
N LEU A 124 -8.04 -5.79 12.45
CA LEU A 124 -6.74 -6.27 11.97
C LEU A 124 -5.57 -5.40 12.40
N GLY A 125 -5.81 -4.14 12.77
CA GLY A 125 -4.76 -3.20 13.16
C GLY A 125 -3.83 -2.86 12.00
N LEU A 126 -4.40 -2.50 10.83
CA LEU A 126 -3.63 -2.27 9.61
C LEU A 126 -2.65 -1.10 9.73
N VAL A 127 -1.52 -1.20 9.03
CA VAL A 127 -0.79 -0.04 8.53
C VAL A 127 -1.31 0.27 7.13
N ALA A 128 -1.92 1.45 6.95
CA ALA A 128 -2.47 1.88 5.67
C ALA A 128 -1.57 2.94 5.03
N ILE A 129 -1.14 2.70 3.79
CA ILE A 129 -0.26 3.60 3.03
C ILE A 129 -0.96 4.00 1.74
N ASN A 130 -1.22 5.29 1.59
CA ASN A 130 -1.92 5.84 0.43
C ASN A 130 -1.26 7.13 -0.06
N THR A 131 -1.62 7.55 -1.27
CA THR A 131 -1.09 8.78 -1.88
C THR A 131 -2.13 9.89 -1.78
N ALA A 132 -1.68 11.09 -1.46
CA ALA A 132 -2.48 12.31 -1.47
C ALA A 132 -2.13 13.20 -2.66
N LEU A 133 -3.07 14.02 -3.10
CA LEU A 133 -2.82 15.13 -4.02
C LEU A 133 -2.33 16.36 -3.27
N GLU A 134 -2.93 16.64 -2.12
CA GLU A 134 -2.65 17.83 -1.30
C GLU A 134 -2.76 17.47 0.18
N ALA A 135 -1.98 18.14 0.99
CA ALA A 135 -2.10 18.14 2.44
C ALA A 135 -1.99 19.58 2.95
N ASP A 136 -2.82 19.97 3.90
CA ASP A 136 -2.71 21.29 4.53
C ASP A 136 -1.91 21.24 5.84
N ILE A 137 -1.60 22.40 6.40
CA ILE A 137 -0.83 22.54 7.65
C ILE A 137 -1.57 21.99 8.87
N PHE A 138 -2.85 21.72 8.78
CA PHE A 138 -3.68 21.15 9.85
C PHE A 138 -3.77 19.63 9.76
N GLY A 139 -3.15 19.01 8.73
CA GLY A 139 -3.17 17.57 8.51
C GLY A 139 -4.42 17.07 7.77
N ASN A 140 -5.19 17.94 7.13
CA ASN A 140 -6.26 17.51 6.25
C ASN A 140 -5.67 16.99 4.94
N ILE A 141 -6.16 15.84 4.50
CA ILE A 141 -5.69 15.13 3.30
C ILE A 141 -6.75 15.21 2.22
N ASN A 142 -6.34 15.61 1.03
CA ASN A 142 -7.16 15.62 -0.17
C ASN A 142 -6.55 14.71 -1.25
N SER A 143 -7.33 13.74 -1.71
CA SER A 143 -6.92 12.79 -2.76
C SER A 143 -7.81 12.88 -4.01
N THR A 144 -8.78 13.77 -4.05
CA THR A 144 -9.81 13.82 -5.10
C THR A 144 -9.75 15.07 -5.99
N HIS A 145 -9.49 16.24 -5.41
CA HIS A 145 -9.58 17.51 -6.12
C HIS A 145 -8.26 18.28 -6.07
N VAL A 146 -8.04 19.14 -7.06
CA VAL A 146 -6.99 20.17 -7.04
C VAL A 146 -7.65 21.54 -7.16
N SER A 147 -7.04 22.55 -6.51
CA SER A 147 -7.57 23.92 -6.46
C SER A 147 -9.03 24.01 -6.00
N GLY A 148 -9.45 23.12 -5.14
CA GLY A 148 -10.77 23.07 -4.50
C GLY A 148 -11.93 22.60 -5.38
N THR A 149 -11.85 22.72 -6.70
CA THR A 149 -13.01 22.49 -7.59
C THR A 149 -12.78 21.45 -8.69
N ARG A 150 -11.55 21.25 -9.12
CA ARG A 150 -11.24 20.33 -10.23
C ARG A 150 -11.04 18.91 -9.72
N MET A 151 -11.99 18.05 -9.97
CA MET A 151 -11.88 16.63 -9.66
C MET A 151 -10.81 15.96 -10.53
N MET A 152 -9.87 15.28 -9.92
CA MET A 152 -8.79 14.52 -10.56
C MET A 152 -8.97 13.02 -10.44
N ASN A 153 -9.42 12.56 -9.28
CA ASN A 153 -9.61 11.15 -8.97
C ASN A 153 -10.96 10.93 -8.29
N GLY A 154 -11.52 9.73 -8.43
CA GLY A 154 -12.59 9.27 -7.54
C GLY A 154 -12.10 9.09 -6.11
N ILE A 155 -13.02 8.97 -5.16
CA ILE A 155 -12.70 8.80 -3.74
C ILE A 155 -11.97 7.46 -3.47
N GLY A 156 -12.28 6.40 -4.23
CA GLY A 156 -11.72 5.06 -4.03
C GLY A 156 -11.96 4.51 -2.63
N GLY A 157 -11.25 3.44 -2.29
CA GLY A 157 -11.36 2.76 -1.00
C GLY A 157 -10.40 3.26 0.08
N SER A 158 -9.51 4.22 -0.22
CA SER A 158 -8.47 4.63 0.74
C SER A 158 -9.03 5.10 2.08
N GLY A 159 -10.18 5.79 2.07
CA GLY A 159 -10.83 6.30 3.27
C GLY A 159 -11.36 5.20 4.20
N ASP A 160 -11.76 4.06 3.67
CA ASP A 160 -12.24 2.91 4.46
C ASP A 160 -11.11 2.31 5.29
N PHE A 161 -9.91 2.26 4.72
CA PHE A 161 -8.72 1.75 5.40
C PHE A 161 -8.10 2.80 6.33
N THR A 162 -7.82 4.01 5.84
CA THR A 162 -7.04 5.01 6.55
C THR A 162 -7.73 5.52 7.82
N ARG A 163 -9.07 5.67 7.81
CA ARG A 163 -9.83 6.09 9.01
C ARG A 163 -9.89 5.01 10.09
N SER A 164 -9.60 3.77 9.74
CA SER A 164 -9.73 2.61 10.63
C SER A 164 -8.42 1.88 10.89
N ALA A 165 -7.34 2.25 10.20
CA ALA A 165 -6.01 1.71 10.41
C ALA A 165 -5.45 2.07 11.80
N MET A 166 -4.55 1.23 12.30
CA MET A 166 -3.76 1.54 13.49
C MET A 166 -2.77 2.68 13.22
N LEU A 167 -2.19 2.69 12.02
CA LEU A 167 -1.30 3.73 11.51
C LEU A 167 -1.66 4.04 10.07
N SER A 168 -1.91 5.32 9.78
CA SER A 168 -2.17 5.80 8.42
C SER A 168 -1.03 6.69 7.96
N ILE A 169 -0.47 6.35 6.81
CA ILE A 169 0.61 7.10 6.17
C ILE A 169 0.10 7.60 4.82
N PHE A 170 0.23 8.91 4.60
CA PHE A 170 0.01 9.50 3.30
C PHE A 170 1.32 10.00 2.71
N THR A 171 1.53 9.69 1.44
CA THR A 171 2.68 10.14 0.67
C THR A 171 2.24 11.14 -0.39
N THR A 172 3.00 12.21 -0.56
CA THR A 172 2.79 13.19 -1.63
C THR A 172 4.13 13.82 -2.00
N PRO A 173 4.39 14.15 -3.27
CA PRO A 173 5.50 15.01 -3.63
C PRO A 173 5.38 16.38 -2.96
N SER A 174 6.49 16.94 -2.49
CA SER A 174 6.49 18.25 -1.83
C SER A 174 6.22 19.43 -2.79
N THR A 175 6.35 19.18 -4.08
CA THR A 175 6.14 20.18 -5.13
C THR A 175 5.33 19.58 -6.28
N ALA A 176 4.57 20.44 -6.99
CA ALA A 176 3.88 20.08 -8.21
C ALA A 176 4.33 21.03 -9.34
N LYS A 177 4.15 20.62 -10.60
CA LYS A 177 4.38 21.45 -11.79
C LYS A 177 5.66 22.30 -11.72
N GLU A 178 6.82 21.64 -11.67
CA GLU A 178 8.15 22.29 -11.67
C GLU A 178 8.37 23.22 -10.46
N GLY A 179 7.79 22.89 -9.32
CA GLY A 179 8.01 23.64 -8.08
C GLY A 179 7.07 24.83 -7.86
N LYS A 180 5.96 24.85 -8.58
CA LYS A 180 4.89 25.85 -8.39
C LYS A 180 3.85 25.37 -7.40
#